data_43abcc12e862dc501f22ed54333a8695
#
_entry.id   43abcc12e862dc501f22ed54333a8695
#
_cell.length_a   1.000
_cell.length_b   1.000
_cell.length_c   1.000
_cell.angle_alpha   90.00
_cell.angle_beta   90.00
_cell.angle_gamma   90.00
#
_symmetry.space_group_name_H-M   'P 1'
#
loop_
_entity.id
_entity.type
_entity.pdbx_description
1 polymer ?
#
loop_
_entity_poly.entity_id
_entity_poly.type
_entity_poly.pdbx_seq_one_letter_code
_entity_poly.pdbx_strand_id
1 'polypeptide(L)'
;MPAAEHFSIVDADGNVMPWQKSADGRLVFFAKGVPAKGYKTFSIVHGGESGENTVKVENKTIENKFFTVKFDKDMNIASLIHKATGRSVAPEGEVLNKIYAYDDRPFNHEAWDIKVYFDQKYTEINDVSAVDVTESGPVRTVIKVTRKFLSSTIDQSFIFYADLPRIDVDYTVDWKEKKILLKADFPVDVNATQATYDIQFGNYKRPTHRNTLWDFAQFEVVGHKWVDLSDNSFGLSVLNDCKYGHDIKDGHIRTSLLRCAVNPNSEQDREVHRFTYSIYPHAGSADTSDVVNQGYSLNLPLYCVNGKAAHDSYSLVSTDKDNVIIETVKKAEDSDDVVIRAYETWNKTTDCVYTFDRAPKSVYVCNLLEENEEQLEVSGNTVSLRFKPFEIKTVKVTF
;
A
#
# COMPACT_ATOMS: atom_id res chain seq x y z
N MET A 1 -21.12 18.80 14.92
CA MET A 1 -21.64 19.32 13.64
C MET A 1 -23.15 19.40 13.75
N PRO A 2 -23.82 20.44 13.23
CA PRO A 2 -25.26 20.48 13.24
C PRO A 2 -25.84 19.35 12.38
N ALA A 3 -27.00 18.89 12.75
CA ALA A 3 -27.74 17.80 12.12
C ALA A 3 -28.33 18.15 10.74
N ALA A 4 -27.66 18.95 9.92
CA ALA A 4 -28.08 19.24 8.56
C ALA A 4 -27.62 18.08 7.68
N GLU A 5 -28.51 17.17 7.35
CA GLU A 5 -28.27 15.97 6.52
C GLU A 5 -28.01 16.29 5.04
N HIS A 6 -28.03 17.58 4.65
CA HIS A 6 -27.83 18.01 3.27
C HIS A 6 -26.66 18.99 3.18
N PHE A 7 -25.50 18.47 2.76
CA PHE A 7 -24.33 19.28 2.42
C PHE A 7 -23.53 18.58 1.33
N SER A 8 -22.68 19.34 0.64
CA SER A 8 -21.69 18.82 -0.30
C SER A 8 -20.28 19.19 0.17
N ILE A 9 -19.31 18.38 -0.18
CA ILE A 9 -17.89 18.72 -0.09
C ILE A 9 -17.44 19.14 -1.47
N VAL A 10 -16.90 20.35 -1.59
CA VAL A 10 -16.47 20.92 -2.88
C VAL A 10 -15.02 21.38 -2.80
N ASP A 11 -14.28 21.28 -3.91
CA ASP A 11 -13.00 21.96 -4.07
C ASP A 11 -13.19 23.42 -4.49
N ALA A 12 -12.10 24.16 -4.67
CA ALA A 12 -12.13 25.58 -5.04
C ALA A 12 -12.74 25.83 -6.43
N ASP A 13 -12.70 24.85 -7.32
CA ASP A 13 -13.29 24.92 -8.66
C ASP A 13 -14.79 24.57 -8.66
N GLY A 14 -15.35 24.25 -7.48
CA GLY A 14 -16.75 23.86 -7.30
C GLY A 14 -17.03 22.39 -7.64
N ASN A 15 -16.02 21.56 -7.86
CA ASN A 15 -16.22 20.13 -8.10
C ASN A 15 -16.67 19.45 -6.81
N VAL A 16 -17.76 18.68 -6.89
CA VAL A 16 -18.31 17.94 -5.76
C VAL A 16 -17.50 16.66 -5.53
N MET A 17 -17.05 16.45 -4.28
CA MET A 17 -16.39 15.24 -3.84
C MET A 17 -17.40 14.27 -3.24
N PRO A 18 -17.42 13.00 -3.67
CA PRO A 18 -18.20 11.95 -2.99
C PRO A 18 -17.79 11.84 -1.52
N TRP A 19 -18.78 11.70 -0.64
CA TRP A 19 -18.55 11.54 0.79
C TRP A 19 -19.55 10.57 1.43
N GLN A 20 -19.20 9.99 2.55
CA GLN A 20 -20.08 9.13 3.37
C GLN A 20 -19.71 9.22 4.85
N LYS A 21 -20.59 8.74 5.71
CA LYS A 21 -20.25 8.45 7.11
C LYS A 21 -19.69 7.04 7.21
N SER A 22 -18.55 6.91 7.88
CA SER A 22 -17.97 5.60 8.24
C SER A 22 -18.75 4.96 9.40
N ALA A 23 -18.49 3.69 9.66
CA ALA A 23 -19.14 2.92 10.72
C ALA A 23 -18.94 3.56 12.13
N ASP A 24 -17.82 4.25 12.36
CA ASP A 24 -17.52 4.99 13.59
C ASP A 24 -18.04 6.44 13.60
N GLY A 25 -18.83 6.83 12.57
CA GLY A 25 -19.49 8.14 12.46
C GLY A 25 -18.63 9.27 11.93
N ARG A 26 -17.38 9.02 11.55
CA ARG A 26 -16.53 10.02 10.90
C ARG A 26 -16.98 10.28 9.46
N LEU A 27 -16.71 11.50 8.98
CA LEU A 27 -16.91 11.84 7.58
C LEU A 27 -15.72 11.36 6.76
N VAL A 28 -15.99 10.58 5.72
CA VAL A 28 -14.99 10.07 4.77
C VAL A 28 -15.33 10.60 3.38
N PHE A 29 -14.35 11.15 2.69
CA PHE A 29 -14.50 11.59 1.31
C PHE A 29 -13.26 11.29 0.49
N PHE A 30 -13.39 11.28 -0.82
CA PHE A 30 -12.28 11.06 -1.74
C PHE A 30 -11.67 12.39 -2.18
N ALA A 31 -10.52 12.76 -1.60
CA ALA A 31 -9.81 14.00 -1.91
C ALA A 31 -9.02 13.86 -3.23
N LYS A 32 -9.59 14.37 -4.34
CA LYS A 32 -8.95 14.30 -5.66
C LYS A 32 -7.98 15.45 -5.90
N GLY A 33 -6.86 15.15 -6.56
CA GLY A 33 -5.93 16.16 -7.05
C GLY A 33 -5.20 16.92 -5.94
N VAL A 34 -4.91 16.27 -4.82
CA VAL A 34 -4.03 16.84 -3.79
C VAL A 34 -2.60 16.80 -4.35
N PRO A 35 -1.91 17.96 -4.50
CA PRO A 35 -0.61 18.00 -5.12
C PRO A 35 0.48 17.41 -4.22
N ALA A 36 1.57 16.94 -4.85
CA ALA A 36 2.74 16.43 -4.14
C ALA A 36 3.36 17.51 -3.24
N LYS A 37 3.82 17.10 -2.04
CA LYS A 37 4.51 17.97 -1.06
C LYS A 37 3.77 19.30 -0.80
N GLY A 38 2.46 19.20 -0.66
CA GLY A 38 1.58 20.37 -0.55
C GLY A 38 0.23 20.03 0.09
N TYR A 39 -0.76 20.86 -0.24
CA TYR A 39 -2.13 20.70 0.26
C TYR A 39 -3.16 21.16 -0.79
N LYS A 40 -4.40 20.75 -0.57
CA LYS A 40 -5.59 21.25 -1.29
C LYS A 40 -6.71 21.52 -0.28
N THR A 41 -7.48 22.60 -0.51
CA THR A 41 -8.63 22.95 0.34
C THR A 41 -9.91 22.35 -0.21
N PHE A 42 -10.78 21.97 0.72
CA PHE A 42 -12.14 21.51 0.43
C PHE A 42 -13.09 22.24 1.38
N SER A 43 -14.24 22.65 0.87
CA SER A 43 -15.25 23.36 1.64
C SER A 43 -16.50 22.51 1.83
N ILE A 44 -17.10 22.57 3.01
CA ILE A 44 -18.43 22.02 3.26
C ILE A 44 -19.46 23.12 2.97
N VAL A 45 -20.33 22.90 2.01
CA VAL A 45 -21.38 23.86 1.60
C VAL A 45 -22.76 23.26 1.87
N HIS A 46 -23.70 24.10 2.26
CA HIS A 46 -25.06 23.68 2.49
C HIS A 46 -25.79 23.31 1.18
N GLY A 47 -26.60 22.26 1.25
CA GLY A 47 -27.31 21.71 0.10
C GLY A 47 -26.44 20.70 -0.69
N GLY A 48 -27.10 19.93 -1.53
CA GLY A 48 -26.48 18.91 -2.37
C GLY A 48 -26.50 17.50 -1.76
N GLU A 49 -25.85 16.58 -2.45
CA GLU A 49 -25.89 15.14 -2.17
C GLU A 49 -24.48 14.59 -1.93
N SER A 50 -24.43 13.43 -1.29
CA SER A 50 -23.18 12.73 -0.98
C SER A 50 -22.53 12.03 -2.18
N GLY A 51 -23.25 11.92 -3.30
CA GLY A 51 -22.85 11.16 -4.47
C GLY A 51 -23.55 9.79 -4.57
N GLU A 52 -23.41 9.14 -5.71
CA GLU A 52 -24.00 7.81 -5.97
C GLU A 52 -23.04 6.69 -5.56
N ASN A 53 -23.59 5.64 -4.92
CA ASN A 53 -22.83 4.44 -4.63
C ASN A 53 -22.66 3.61 -5.91
N THR A 54 -21.43 3.51 -6.39
CA THR A 54 -21.06 2.74 -7.58
C THR A 54 -20.48 1.36 -7.25
N VAL A 55 -20.29 1.04 -5.97
CA VAL A 55 -19.85 -0.29 -5.51
C VAL A 55 -21.08 -1.16 -5.27
N LYS A 56 -21.29 -2.14 -6.13
CA LYS A 56 -22.42 -3.07 -6.05
C LYS A 56 -22.03 -4.30 -5.21
N VAL A 57 -22.94 -4.74 -4.34
CA VAL A 57 -22.79 -5.96 -3.54
C VAL A 57 -24.03 -6.84 -3.76
N GLU A 58 -23.83 -8.02 -4.30
CA GLU A 58 -24.90 -8.98 -4.58
C GLU A 58 -24.38 -10.41 -4.40
N ASN A 59 -25.03 -11.21 -3.56
CA ASN A 59 -24.76 -12.64 -3.40
C ASN A 59 -23.27 -13.00 -3.27
N LYS A 60 -22.53 -12.35 -2.34
CA LYS A 60 -21.09 -12.50 -2.17
C LYS A 60 -20.25 -12.06 -3.39
N THR A 61 -20.83 -11.34 -4.32
CA THR A 61 -20.15 -10.71 -5.43
C THR A 61 -20.09 -9.22 -5.20
N ILE A 62 -18.91 -8.63 -5.33
CA ILE A 62 -18.67 -7.19 -5.25
C ILE A 62 -18.17 -6.72 -6.61
N GLU A 63 -18.77 -5.66 -7.09
CA GLU A 63 -18.39 -5.06 -8.35
C GLU A 63 -18.19 -3.55 -8.20
N ASN A 64 -17.06 -3.07 -8.66
CA ASN A 64 -16.78 -1.64 -8.83
C ASN A 64 -16.22 -1.38 -10.24
N LYS A 65 -15.75 -0.17 -10.53
CA LYS A 65 -15.20 0.14 -11.86
C LYS A 65 -13.90 -0.62 -12.20
N PHE A 66 -13.19 -1.14 -11.20
CA PHE A 66 -11.87 -1.78 -11.36
C PHE A 66 -11.95 -3.30 -11.34
N PHE A 67 -12.83 -3.85 -10.51
CA PHE A 67 -12.84 -5.28 -10.18
C PHE A 67 -14.24 -5.88 -10.19
N THR A 68 -14.27 -7.19 -10.47
CA THR A 68 -15.35 -8.08 -10.06
C THR A 68 -14.76 -9.12 -9.12
N VAL A 69 -15.25 -9.17 -7.88
CA VAL A 69 -14.77 -10.05 -6.81
C VAL A 69 -15.88 -10.99 -6.39
N LYS A 70 -15.58 -12.29 -6.27
CA LYS A 70 -16.51 -13.28 -5.71
C LYS A 70 -15.87 -13.96 -4.51
N PHE A 71 -16.60 -14.01 -3.43
CA PHE A 71 -16.20 -14.78 -2.23
C PHE A 71 -16.77 -16.20 -2.26
N ASP A 72 -16.00 -17.14 -1.71
CA ASP A 72 -16.45 -18.51 -1.46
C ASP A 72 -17.34 -18.61 -0.19
N LYS A 73 -17.64 -19.85 0.22
CA LYS A 73 -18.43 -20.10 1.43
C LYS A 73 -17.71 -19.66 2.71
N ASP A 74 -16.39 -19.70 2.72
CA ASP A 74 -15.50 -19.37 3.83
C ASP A 74 -14.98 -17.93 3.77
N MET A 75 -15.59 -17.10 2.92
CA MET A 75 -15.22 -15.68 2.72
C MET A 75 -13.75 -15.48 2.32
N ASN A 76 -13.16 -16.41 1.59
CA ASN A 76 -11.94 -16.19 0.82
C ASN A 76 -12.30 -15.71 -0.60
N ILE A 77 -11.37 -15.07 -1.30
CA ILE A 77 -11.64 -14.53 -2.64
C ILE A 77 -11.51 -15.67 -3.68
N ALA A 78 -12.63 -16.24 -4.06
CA ALA A 78 -12.69 -17.32 -5.06
C ALA A 78 -12.45 -16.85 -6.49
N SER A 79 -12.69 -15.56 -6.77
CA SER A 79 -12.40 -14.96 -8.08
C SER A 79 -12.19 -13.47 -7.91
N LEU A 80 -11.15 -12.95 -8.55
CA LEU A 80 -10.86 -11.54 -8.67
C LEU A 80 -10.48 -11.24 -10.12
N ILE A 81 -11.37 -10.54 -10.82
CA ILE A 81 -11.16 -10.14 -12.21
C ILE A 81 -10.76 -8.66 -12.24
N HIS A 82 -9.62 -8.36 -12.83
CA HIS A 82 -9.18 -7.00 -13.12
C HIS A 82 -9.81 -6.54 -14.43
N LYS A 83 -10.78 -5.62 -14.35
CA LYS A 83 -11.62 -5.23 -15.50
C LYS A 83 -10.84 -4.60 -16.66
N ALA A 84 -9.82 -3.82 -16.37
CA ALA A 84 -9.05 -3.13 -17.41
C ALA A 84 -8.30 -4.11 -18.34
N THR A 85 -7.87 -5.26 -17.83
CA THR A 85 -7.18 -6.31 -18.61
C THR A 85 -8.08 -7.50 -18.94
N GLY A 86 -9.21 -7.65 -18.26
CA GLY A 86 -10.10 -8.83 -18.35
C GLY A 86 -9.51 -10.08 -17.70
N ARG A 87 -8.35 -9.99 -17.03
CA ARG A 87 -7.64 -11.15 -16.46
C ARG A 87 -8.14 -11.53 -15.08
N SER A 88 -8.16 -12.83 -14.80
CA SER A 88 -8.21 -13.36 -13.44
C SER A 88 -6.88 -13.14 -12.75
N VAL A 89 -6.91 -12.79 -11.47
CA VAL A 89 -5.69 -12.67 -10.65
C VAL A 89 -5.15 -14.04 -10.28
N ALA A 90 -6.01 -14.94 -9.82
CA ALA A 90 -5.63 -16.30 -9.46
C ALA A 90 -5.78 -17.28 -10.64
N PRO A 91 -4.96 -18.34 -10.70
CA PRO A 91 -5.18 -19.49 -11.58
C PRO A 91 -6.56 -20.12 -11.34
N GLU A 92 -7.06 -20.87 -12.35
CA GLU A 92 -8.33 -21.58 -12.22
C GLU A 92 -8.31 -22.58 -11.06
N GLY A 93 -9.31 -22.50 -10.19
CA GLY A 93 -9.46 -23.37 -9.01
C GLY A 93 -8.69 -22.91 -7.78
N GLU A 94 -7.82 -21.89 -7.89
CA GLU A 94 -7.11 -21.31 -6.77
C GLU A 94 -7.91 -20.16 -6.12
N VAL A 95 -7.64 -19.92 -4.83
CA VAL A 95 -8.39 -18.98 -4.00
C VAL A 95 -7.42 -18.03 -3.30
N LEU A 96 -7.64 -16.72 -3.46
CA LEU A 96 -6.80 -15.69 -2.84
C LEU A 96 -7.24 -15.39 -1.40
N ASN A 97 -6.31 -14.84 -0.65
CA ASN A 97 -6.53 -14.36 0.71
C ASN A 97 -6.88 -15.47 1.71
N LYS A 98 -6.40 -16.68 1.49
CA LYS A 98 -6.45 -17.73 2.50
C LYS A 98 -5.52 -17.41 3.67
N ILE A 99 -5.98 -17.69 4.86
CA ILE A 99 -5.17 -17.52 6.08
C ILE A 99 -4.71 -18.88 6.56
N TYR A 100 -3.40 -19.05 6.70
CA TYR A 100 -2.77 -20.27 7.20
C TYR A 100 -2.10 -20.02 8.55
N ALA A 101 -2.37 -20.92 9.49
CA ALA A 101 -1.71 -21.02 10.79
C ALA A 101 -0.69 -22.17 10.72
N TYR A 102 0.60 -21.83 10.61
CA TYR A 102 1.70 -22.77 10.56
C TYR A 102 2.18 -23.12 11.98
N ASP A 103 2.45 -24.40 12.27
CA ASP A 103 3.02 -24.86 13.55
C ASP A 103 4.51 -24.48 13.60
N ASP A 104 4.82 -23.33 14.20
CA ASP A 104 6.16 -22.74 14.24
C ASP A 104 6.96 -23.24 15.46
N ARG A 105 7.73 -24.30 15.26
CA ARG A 105 8.53 -24.96 16.33
C ARG A 105 10.00 -25.03 15.94
N PRO A 106 10.72 -23.91 15.88
CA PRO A 106 12.15 -23.94 15.67
C PRO A 106 12.85 -24.62 16.85
N PHE A 107 13.91 -25.36 16.55
CA PHE A 107 14.68 -26.06 17.58
C PHE A 107 15.56 -25.13 18.44
N ASN A 108 15.82 -23.89 17.97
CA ASN A 108 16.53 -22.85 18.68
C ASN A 108 16.16 -21.46 18.13
N HIS A 109 16.50 -20.39 18.87
CA HIS A 109 16.35 -18.99 18.46
C HIS A 109 14.92 -18.62 18.02
N GLU A 110 13.91 -19.03 18.78
CA GLU A 110 12.50 -18.90 18.42
C GLU A 110 12.10 -17.48 18.00
N ALA A 111 12.57 -16.44 18.69
CA ALA A 111 12.19 -15.06 18.36
C ALA A 111 12.96 -14.48 17.17
N TRP A 112 14.09 -15.08 16.78
CA TRP A 112 14.98 -14.52 15.77
C TRP A 112 14.89 -15.23 14.41
N ASP A 113 14.45 -16.50 14.41
CA ASP A 113 14.70 -17.38 13.28
C ASP A 113 13.47 -18.22 12.93
N ILE A 114 13.04 -18.17 11.65
CA ILE A 114 12.08 -19.10 11.07
C ILE A 114 12.87 -20.25 10.48
N LYS A 115 12.45 -21.49 10.69
CA LYS A 115 13.14 -22.65 10.12
C LYS A 115 12.48 -23.08 8.81
N VAL A 116 13.27 -23.55 7.87
CA VAL A 116 12.85 -23.90 6.51
C VAL A 116 11.70 -24.93 6.46
N TYR A 117 11.51 -25.70 7.52
CA TYR A 117 10.44 -26.71 7.64
C TYR A 117 9.13 -26.16 8.24
N PHE A 118 9.00 -24.85 8.40
CA PHE A 118 7.80 -24.22 9.01
C PHE A 118 6.51 -24.58 8.26
N ASP A 119 6.59 -24.79 6.94
CA ASP A 119 5.46 -25.05 6.06
C ASP A 119 4.98 -26.50 6.02
N GLN A 120 5.65 -27.42 6.74
CA GLN A 120 5.30 -28.85 6.76
C GLN A 120 4.02 -29.17 7.50
N LYS A 121 3.56 -28.28 8.40
CA LYS A 121 2.33 -28.47 9.16
C LYS A 121 1.59 -27.14 9.36
N TYR A 122 0.38 -27.10 8.84
CA TYR A 122 -0.48 -25.92 8.93
C TYR A 122 -1.95 -26.28 9.06
N THR A 123 -2.74 -25.30 9.44
CA THR A 123 -4.21 -25.34 9.45
C THR A 123 -4.74 -24.12 8.70
N GLU A 124 -5.65 -24.32 7.77
CA GLU A 124 -6.38 -23.24 7.11
C GLU A 124 -7.46 -22.69 8.05
N ILE A 125 -7.57 -21.37 8.18
CA ILE A 125 -8.52 -20.70 9.08
C ILE A 125 -9.81 -20.38 8.33
N ASN A 126 -10.77 -21.29 8.36
CA ASN A 126 -12.05 -21.22 7.63
C ASN A 126 -13.27 -21.02 8.53
N ASP A 127 -13.11 -21.01 9.86
CA ASP A 127 -14.23 -20.84 10.80
C ASP A 127 -14.74 -19.39 10.82
N VAL A 128 -15.68 -19.08 9.92
CA VAL A 128 -16.33 -17.77 9.80
C VAL A 128 -17.52 -17.71 10.75
N SER A 129 -17.44 -16.86 11.77
CA SER A 129 -18.49 -16.69 12.77
C SER A 129 -19.47 -15.55 12.47
N ALA A 130 -19.06 -14.54 11.70
CA ALA A 130 -19.91 -13.43 11.27
C ALA A 130 -19.45 -12.81 9.96
N VAL A 131 -20.41 -12.26 9.19
CA VAL A 131 -20.17 -11.46 7.98
C VAL A 131 -21.16 -10.32 7.95
N ASP A 132 -20.67 -9.09 7.94
CA ASP A 132 -21.48 -7.89 7.98
C ASP A 132 -21.02 -6.86 6.92
N VAL A 133 -21.97 -6.22 6.23
CA VAL A 133 -21.69 -5.00 5.45
C VAL A 133 -21.77 -3.83 6.41
N THR A 134 -20.62 -3.33 6.87
CA THR A 134 -20.54 -2.28 7.89
C THR A 134 -20.59 -0.87 7.32
N GLU A 135 -20.21 -0.70 6.05
CA GLU A 135 -20.31 0.56 5.31
C GLU A 135 -20.78 0.27 3.87
N SER A 136 -21.64 1.14 3.35
CA SER A 136 -22.05 1.14 1.94
C SER A 136 -22.37 2.56 1.52
N GLY A 137 -21.57 3.14 0.62
CA GLY A 137 -21.73 4.53 0.21
C GLY A 137 -20.88 4.89 -1.01
N PRO A 138 -20.92 6.16 -1.43
CA PRO A 138 -20.31 6.61 -2.67
C PRO A 138 -18.77 6.65 -2.66
N VAL A 139 -18.13 6.50 -1.49
CA VAL A 139 -16.67 6.49 -1.38
C VAL A 139 -16.16 5.05 -1.32
N ARG A 140 -16.80 4.21 -0.48
CA ARG A 140 -16.38 2.82 -0.26
C ARG A 140 -17.52 1.96 0.27
N THR A 141 -17.36 0.67 0.10
CA THR A 141 -18.14 -0.38 0.76
C THR A 141 -17.19 -1.23 1.60
N VAL A 142 -17.58 -1.54 2.83
CA VAL A 142 -16.78 -2.34 3.77
C VAL A 142 -17.53 -3.60 4.17
N ILE A 143 -16.91 -4.76 3.95
CA ILE A 143 -17.41 -6.07 4.38
C ILE A 143 -16.51 -6.58 5.50
N LYS A 144 -17.07 -6.69 6.69
CA LYS A 144 -16.36 -7.23 7.84
C LYS A 144 -16.63 -8.73 7.95
N VAL A 145 -15.57 -9.51 8.06
CA VAL A 145 -15.58 -10.96 8.28
C VAL A 145 -14.90 -11.27 9.61
N THR A 146 -15.58 -11.91 10.52
CA THR A 146 -15.01 -12.38 11.79
C THR A 146 -14.74 -13.88 11.72
N ARG A 147 -13.49 -14.28 11.97
CA ARG A 147 -13.06 -15.68 12.03
C ARG A 147 -12.66 -16.07 13.44
N LYS A 148 -12.85 -17.34 13.76
CA LYS A 148 -12.35 -17.96 15.00
C LYS A 148 -11.20 -18.90 14.69
N PHE A 149 -10.21 -18.90 15.56
CA PHE A 149 -9.13 -19.87 15.54
C PHE A 149 -8.69 -20.17 16.97
N LEU A 150 -8.99 -21.38 17.45
CA LEU A 150 -8.78 -21.78 18.84
C LEU A 150 -9.38 -20.76 19.82
N SER A 151 -8.54 -20.06 20.60
CA SER A 151 -8.96 -19.02 21.55
C SER A 151 -8.90 -17.59 20.96
N SER A 152 -8.44 -17.46 19.71
CA SER A 152 -8.20 -16.18 19.03
C SER A 152 -9.38 -15.77 18.16
N THR A 153 -9.49 -14.45 17.92
CA THR A 153 -10.46 -13.86 16.98
C THR A 153 -9.73 -13.00 15.95
N ILE A 154 -10.10 -13.17 14.69
CA ILE A 154 -9.56 -12.42 13.56
C ILE A 154 -10.70 -11.68 12.86
N ASP A 155 -10.72 -10.37 12.97
CA ASP A 155 -11.58 -9.51 12.19
C ASP A 155 -10.84 -9.02 10.96
N GLN A 156 -11.43 -9.23 9.77
CA GLN A 156 -10.97 -8.71 8.48
C GLN A 156 -12.03 -7.77 7.93
N SER A 157 -11.67 -6.53 7.64
CA SER A 157 -12.54 -5.57 6.96
C SER A 157 -12.04 -5.36 5.53
N PHE A 158 -12.72 -5.96 4.57
CA PHE A 158 -12.47 -5.77 3.14
C PHE A 158 -13.07 -4.45 2.68
N ILE A 159 -12.23 -3.54 2.21
CA ILE A 159 -12.61 -2.19 1.81
C ILE A 159 -12.53 -2.08 0.28
N PHE A 160 -13.69 -1.93 -0.35
CA PHE A 160 -13.83 -1.73 -1.78
C PHE A 160 -14.13 -0.27 -2.09
N TYR A 161 -13.22 0.39 -2.76
CA TYR A 161 -13.35 1.80 -3.09
C TYR A 161 -14.07 2.03 -4.41
N ALA A 162 -14.82 3.13 -4.49
CA ALA A 162 -15.43 3.56 -5.75
C ALA A 162 -14.38 4.07 -6.76
N ASP A 163 -13.30 4.70 -6.27
CA ASP A 163 -12.37 5.46 -7.11
C ASP A 163 -10.88 5.18 -6.84
N LEU A 164 -10.55 4.08 -6.12
CA LEU A 164 -9.18 3.65 -5.86
C LEU A 164 -9.00 2.21 -6.35
N PRO A 165 -7.97 1.91 -7.19
CA PRO A 165 -7.82 0.61 -7.86
C PRO A 165 -7.14 -0.45 -7.00
N ARG A 166 -7.52 -0.55 -5.72
CA ARG A 166 -7.02 -1.59 -4.80
C ARG A 166 -8.11 -1.99 -3.80
N ILE A 167 -7.90 -3.11 -3.15
CA ILE A 167 -8.77 -3.62 -2.09
C ILE A 167 -7.93 -3.63 -0.81
N ASP A 168 -8.26 -2.77 0.15
CA ASP A 168 -7.59 -2.78 1.44
C ASP A 168 -8.26 -3.82 2.34
N VAL A 169 -7.47 -4.50 3.16
CA VAL A 169 -7.96 -5.46 4.14
C VAL A 169 -7.39 -5.06 5.50
N ASP A 170 -8.22 -4.42 6.32
CA ASP A 170 -7.87 -4.03 7.67
C ASP A 170 -8.08 -5.20 8.62
N TYR A 171 -7.09 -5.46 9.44
CA TYR A 171 -7.12 -6.50 10.45
C TYR A 171 -7.21 -5.94 11.86
N THR A 172 -8.07 -6.56 12.67
CA THR A 172 -7.98 -6.52 14.13
C THR A 172 -7.94 -7.96 14.60
N VAL A 173 -6.81 -8.36 15.19
CA VAL A 173 -6.55 -9.73 15.62
C VAL A 173 -6.34 -9.77 17.13
N ASP A 174 -7.29 -10.33 17.88
CA ASP A 174 -7.10 -10.65 19.30
C ASP A 174 -6.45 -12.04 19.41
N TRP A 175 -5.11 -12.06 19.47
CA TRP A 175 -4.30 -13.28 19.36
C TRP A 175 -3.94 -13.86 20.71
N LYS A 176 -4.18 -15.15 20.91
CA LYS A 176 -3.93 -15.87 22.18
C LYS A 176 -2.99 -17.06 22.01
N GLU A 177 -2.67 -17.45 20.78
CA GLU A 177 -1.95 -18.68 20.49
C GLU A 177 -0.44 -18.51 20.62
N LYS A 178 0.26 -19.62 20.83
CA LYS A 178 1.73 -19.70 20.93
C LYS A 178 2.27 -20.62 19.85
N LYS A 179 3.49 -20.32 19.38
CA LYS A 179 4.24 -21.14 18.39
C LYS A 179 3.44 -21.33 17.09
N ILE A 180 2.80 -20.27 16.66
CA ILE A 180 2.10 -20.19 15.39
C ILE A 180 2.67 -19.03 14.56
N LEU A 181 2.96 -19.32 13.29
CA LEU A 181 3.20 -18.32 12.25
C LEU A 181 1.93 -18.20 11.41
N LEU A 182 1.33 -17.01 11.42
CA LEU A 182 0.12 -16.71 10.65
C LEU A 182 0.51 -16.06 9.33
N LYS A 183 0.05 -16.60 8.20
CA LYS A 183 0.30 -16.04 6.87
C LYS A 183 -0.98 -15.92 6.06
N ALA A 184 -1.05 -14.88 5.21
CA ALA A 184 -2.04 -14.77 4.13
C ALA A 184 -1.39 -15.21 2.81
N ASP A 185 -2.15 -15.92 1.98
CA ASP A 185 -1.69 -16.51 0.71
C ASP A 185 -2.47 -15.96 -0.48
N PHE A 186 -1.73 -15.64 -1.54
CA PHE A 186 -2.26 -15.05 -2.77
C PHE A 186 -1.63 -15.77 -3.98
N PRO A 187 -2.29 -16.79 -4.55
CA PRO A 187 -1.89 -17.38 -5.83
C PRO A 187 -2.08 -16.37 -6.97
N VAL A 188 -1.12 -16.29 -7.88
CA VAL A 188 -1.11 -15.31 -8.98
C VAL A 188 -0.93 -16.03 -10.31
N ASP A 189 -1.84 -15.79 -11.26
CA ASP A 189 -1.81 -16.37 -12.61
C ASP A 189 -0.85 -15.62 -13.54
N VAL A 190 0.44 -15.70 -13.23
CA VAL A 190 1.54 -15.13 -14.03
C VAL A 190 2.70 -16.12 -14.11
N ASN A 191 3.51 -16.00 -15.16
CA ASN A 191 4.73 -16.77 -15.31
C ASN A 191 5.94 -15.87 -15.11
N ALA A 192 6.48 -15.86 -13.89
CA ALA A 192 7.61 -15.03 -13.50
C ALA A 192 8.66 -15.83 -12.73
N THR A 193 9.92 -15.73 -13.14
CA THR A 193 11.06 -16.36 -12.46
C THR A 193 11.64 -15.51 -11.33
N GLN A 194 11.18 -14.28 -11.22
CA GLN A 194 11.58 -13.34 -10.18
C GLN A 194 10.36 -12.59 -9.67
N ALA A 195 10.35 -12.28 -8.38
CA ALA A 195 9.42 -11.36 -7.74
C ALA A 195 10.16 -10.09 -7.30
N THR A 196 9.46 -8.97 -7.26
CA THR A 196 10.02 -7.66 -6.88
C THR A 196 9.60 -7.29 -5.47
N TYR A 197 10.51 -6.75 -4.68
CA TYR A 197 10.31 -6.40 -3.28
C TYR A 197 10.73 -4.95 -3.06
N ASP A 198 9.87 -4.14 -2.47
CA ASP A 198 10.22 -2.79 -2.03
C ASP A 198 11.33 -2.83 -0.99
N ILE A 199 12.33 -1.98 -1.18
CA ILE A 199 13.38 -1.67 -0.21
C ILE A 199 13.52 -0.16 -0.08
N GLN A 200 14.37 0.29 0.84
CA GLN A 200 14.68 1.71 0.98
C GLN A 200 15.27 2.25 -0.33
N PHE A 201 14.65 3.31 -0.86
CA PHE A 201 15.08 4.02 -2.07
C PHE A 201 15.18 3.15 -3.33
N GLY A 202 14.29 2.16 -3.48
CA GLY A 202 14.27 1.31 -4.66
C GLY A 202 13.53 0.00 -4.45
N ASN A 203 13.91 -0.99 -5.25
CA ASN A 203 13.39 -2.34 -5.13
C ASN A 203 14.47 -3.37 -5.42
N TYR A 204 14.21 -4.62 -5.04
CA TYR A 204 15.12 -5.74 -5.25
C TYR A 204 14.36 -6.95 -5.79
N LYS A 205 14.93 -7.64 -6.79
CA LYS A 205 14.34 -8.84 -7.39
C LYS A 205 14.94 -10.11 -6.79
N ARG A 206 14.09 -11.07 -6.42
CA ARG A 206 14.48 -12.37 -5.89
C ARG A 206 13.82 -13.50 -6.69
N PRO A 207 14.47 -14.67 -6.81
CA PRO A 207 13.93 -15.81 -7.55
C PRO A 207 12.65 -16.36 -6.91
N THR A 208 11.70 -16.78 -7.75
CA THR A 208 10.46 -17.46 -7.34
C THR A 208 10.58 -18.97 -7.26
N HIS A 209 11.76 -19.53 -7.54
CA HIS A 209 12.09 -20.96 -7.52
C HIS A 209 13.09 -21.31 -6.41
N ARG A 210 13.37 -22.61 -6.23
CA ARG A 210 14.31 -23.16 -5.23
C ARG A 210 15.40 -23.99 -5.89
N ASN A 211 15.92 -23.57 -7.05
CA ASN A 211 16.83 -24.38 -7.88
C ASN A 211 18.23 -24.55 -7.30
N THR A 212 18.69 -23.62 -6.47
CA THR A 212 19.99 -23.67 -5.81
C THR A 212 19.82 -23.64 -4.29
N LEU A 213 20.86 -23.97 -3.54
CA LEU A 213 20.87 -23.84 -2.08
C LEU A 213 20.70 -22.38 -1.63
N TRP A 214 21.16 -21.41 -2.43
CA TRP A 214 20.95 -19.98 -2.18
C TRP A 214 19.48 -19.59 -2.34
N ASP A 215 18.82 -20.06 -3.40
CA ASP A 215 17.39 -19.81 -3.62
C ASP A 215 16.54 -20.49 -2.55
N PHE A 216 16.91 -21.72 -2.16
CA PHE A 216 16.25 -22.47 -1.11
C PHE A 216 16.35 -21.77 0.25
N ALA A 217 17.50 -21.15 0.56
CA ALA A 217 17.71 -20.43 1.81
C ALA A 217 16.86 -19.14 1.92
N GLN A 218 16.34 -18.63 0.80
CA GLN A 218 15.45 -17.47 0.76
C GLN A 218 13.97 -17.88 0.89
N PHE A 219 13.63 -18.65 1.90
CA PHE A 219 12.27 -19.15 2.14
C PHE A 219 11.37 -18.15 2.91
N GLU A 220 11.95 -17.17 3.58
CA GLU A 220 11.27 -16.02 4.16
C GLU A 220 12.19 -14.81 4.02
N VAL A 221 11.71 -13.75 3.38
CA VAL A 221 12.51 -12.57 3.03
C VAL A 221 11.78 -11.28 3.34
N VAL A 222 12.52 -10.17 3.43
CA VAL A 222 11.97 -8.86 3.69
C VAL A 222 11.49 -8.17 2.42
N GLY A 223 10.33 -7.54 2.48
CA GLY A 223 9.83 -6.51 1.58
C GLY A 223 9.13 -5.45 2.43
N HIS A 224 9.26 -4.15 2.10
CA HIS A 224 8.67 -3.11 2.93
C HIS A 224 7.24 -2.77 2.49
N LYS A 225 7.02 -1.62 1.88
CA LYS A 225 5.67 -1.12 1.56
C LYS A 225 4.89 -2.01 0.60
N TRP A 226 5.58 -2.80 -0.23
CA TRP A 226 4.94 -3.70 -1.19
C TRP A 226 5.87 -4.83 -1.64
N VAL A 227 5.25 -5.90 -2.11
CA VAL A 227 5.89 -6.98 -2.89
C VAL A 227 5.04 -7.23 -4.12
N ASP A 228 5.65 -7.72 -5.19
CA ASP A 228 5.01 -7.87 -6.49
C ASP A 228 5.42 -9.17 -7.18
N LEU A 229 4.44 -9.81 -7.78
CA LEU A 229 4.64 -10.93 -8.71
C LEU A 229 3.91 -10.61 -10.02
N SER A 230 4.69 -10.32 -11.06
CA SER A 230 4.16 -9.90 -12.36
C SER A 230 4.97 -10.45 -13.52
N ASP A 231 4.31 -10.61 -14.65
CA ASP A 231 4.93 -10.71 -15.97
C ASP A 231 4.91 -9.33 -16.68
N ASN A 232 5.24 -9.27 -17.94
CA ASN A 232 5.27 -8.00 -18.70
C ASN A 232 3.88 -7.44 -19.01
N SER A 233 2.81 -8.18 -18.76
CA SER A 233 1.45 -7.80 -19.13
C SER A 233 0.51 -7.60 -17.97
N PHE A 234 0.78 -8.28 -16.84
CA PHE A 234 -0.12 -8.31 -15.70
C PHE A 234 0.61 -8.74 -14.42
N GLY A 235 0.13 -8.28 -13.27
CA GLY A 235 0.64 -8.68 -11.97
C GLY A 235 -0.30 -8.43 -10.82
N LEU A 236 0.14 -8.94 -9.67
CA LEU A 236 -0.44 -8.65 -8.37
C LEU A 236 0.65 -8.12 -7.45
N SER A 237 0.40 -6.94 -6.90
CA SER A 237 1.17 -6.46 -5.75
C SER A 237 0.37 -6.63 -4.46
N VAL A 238 1.04 -7.05 -3.40
CA VAL A 238 0.52 -7.01 -2.04
C VAL A 238 1.23 -5.88 -1.31
N LEU A 239 0.46 -4.84 -0.96
CA LEU A 239 0.94 -3.69 -0.20
C LEU A 239 0.72 -3.96 1.28
N ASN A 240 1.50 -3.34 2.16
CA ASN A 240 1.27 -3.44 3.61
C ASN A 240 1.77 -2.19 4.35
N ASP A 241 1.30 -2.00 5.58
CA ASP A 241 1.69 -0.87 6.44
C ASP A 241 2.76 -1.24 7.48
N CYS A 242 2.98 -2.53 7.78
CA CYS A 242 3.93 -2.95 8.81
C CYS A 242 4.33 -4.43 8.78
N LYS A 243 3.87 -5.23 7.80
CA LYS A 243 4.11 -6.68 7.73
C LYS A 243 5.14 -7.01 6.66
N TYR A 244 6.42 -7.07 7.04
CA TYR A 244 7.56 -7.08 6.13
C TYR A 244 8.12 -8.48 5.80
N GLY A 245 7.55 -9.55 6.37
CA GLY A 245 7.96 -10.91 6.06
C GLY A 245 7.18 -11.48 4.88
N HIS A 246 7.87 -11.97 3.86
CA HIS A 246 7.25 -12.52 2.66
C HIS A 246 7.96 -13.78 2.17
N ASP A 247 7.17 -14.61 1.53
CA ASP A 247 7.61 -15.79 0.80
C ASP A 247 6.90 -15.79 -0.54
N ILE A 248 7.66 -15.61 -1.65
CA ILE A 248 7.09 -15.62 -3.00
C ILE A 248 7.74 -16.74 -3.78
N LYS A 249 7.05 -17.87 -3.88
CA LYS A 249 7.51 -19.09 -4.54
C LYS A 249 6.34 -19.76 -5.28
N ASP A 250 6.67 -20.40 -6.39
CA ASP A 250 5.76 -21.27 -7.12
C ASP A 250 4.43 -20.61 -7.52
N GLY A 251 4.47 -19.30 -7.85
CA GLY A 251 3.28 -18.54 -8.23
C GLY A 251 2.46 -17.98 -7.06
N HIS A 252 2.89 -18.16 -5.80
CA HIS A 252 2.20 -17.67 -4.62
C HIS A 252 2.94 -16.52 -3.96
N ILE A 253 2.23 -15.46 -3.59
CA ILE A 253 2.68 -14.44 -2.65
C ILE A 253 2.13 -14.81 -1.28
N ARG A 254 3.00 -15.05 -0.29
CA ARG A 254 2.61 -15.29 1.09
C ARG A 254 3.20 -14.21 1.99
N THR A 255 2.33 -13.53 2.74
CA THR A 255 2.71 -12.46 3.66
C THR A 255 2.55 -12.93 5.10
N SER A 256 3.60 -12.80 5.90
CA SER A 256 3.59 -13.12 7.33
C SER A 256 2.86 -12.04 8.12
N LEU A 257 1.81 -12.41 8.82
CA LEU A 257 0.93 -11.50 9.57
C LEU A 257 1.33 -11.39 11.04
N LEU A 258 1.56 -12.53 11.69
CA LEU A 258 1.93 -12.65 13.10
C LEU A 258 2.81 -13.86 13.32
N ARG A 259 3.69 -13.77 14.32
CA ARG A 259 4.50 -14.90 14.80
C ARG A 259 4.67 -14.80 16.30
N CYS A 260 4.18 -15.78 17.04
CA CYS A 260 4.22 -15.81 18.51
C CYS A 260 5.22 -16.84 19.02
N ALA A 261 6.48 -16.47 19.05
CA ALA A 261 7.51 -17.26 19.74
C ALA A 261 7.28 -17.22 21.28
N VAL A 262 7.90 -18.13 22.02
CA VAL A 262 7.78 -18.19 23.48
C VAL A 262 9.12 -17.99 24.20
N ASN A 263 10.20 -17.84 23.49
CA ASN A 263 11.53 -17.60 24.03
C ASN A 263 12.20 -16.45 23.25
N PRO A 264 12.71 -15.39 23.94
CA PRO A 264 12.91 -15.26 25.39
C PRO A 264 11.67 -14.81 26.18
N ASN A 265 10.63 -14.27 25.51
CA ASN A 265 9.40 -13.84 26.21
C ASN A 265 8.24 -14.81 25.88
N SER A 266 7.72 -15.49 26.90
CA SER A 266 6.64 -16.47 26.74
C SER A 266 5.28 -15.86 26.38
N GLU A 267 5.12 -14.55 26.50
CA GLU A 267 3.88 -13.83 26.28
C GLU A 267 3.99 -12.83 25.11
N GLN A 268 5.10 -12.85 24.35
CA GLN A 268 5.27 -11.92 23.22
C GLN A 268 4.16 -12.11 22.18
N ASP A 269 3.73 -11.00 21.57
CA ASP A 269 2.73 -10.93 20.49
C ASP A 269 1.35 -11.55 20.81
N ARG A 270 1.05 -11.86 22.09
CA ARG A 270 -0.26 -12.34 22.54
C ARG A 270 -1.13 -11.19 23.01
N GLU A 271 -1.49 -10.35 22.07
CA GLU A 271 -2.24 -9.11 22.29
C GLU A 271 -3.16 -8.80 21.11
N VAL A 272 -3.77 -7.62 21.12
CA VAL A 272 -4.57 -7.15 20.00
C VAL A 272 -3.67 -6.45 18.98
N HIS A 273 -3.57 -7.04 17.79
CA HIS A 273 -2.85 -6.47 16.66
C HIS A 273 -3.78 -5.74 15.70
N ARG A 274 -3.28 -4.64 15.11
CA ARG A 274 -3.95 -3.91 14.04
C ARG A 274 -2.96 -3.65 12.93
N PHE A 275 -3.34 -3.98 11.71
CA PHE A 275 -2.52 -3.77 10.51
C PHE A 275 -3.39 -3.85 9.26
N THR A 276 -2.87 -3.30 8.16
CA THR A 276 -3.53 -3.33 6.86
C THR A 276 -2.59 -3.90 5.83
N TYR A 277 -3.11 -4.75 4.94
CA TYR A 277 -2.50 -4.97 3.64
C TYR A 277 -3.51 -4.65 2.52
N SER A 278 -3.00 -4.46 1.30
CA SER A 278 -3.83 -4.19 0.15
C SER A 278 -3.54 -5.16 -0.98
N ILE A 279 -4.58 -5.56 -1.67
CA ILE A 279 -4.54 -6.39 -2.87
C ILE A 279 -4.61 -5.42 -4.06
N TYR A 280 -3.54 -5.32 -4.84
CA TYR A 280 -3.41 -4.38 -5.96
C TYR A 280 -3.06 -5.11 -7.26
N PRO A 281 -4.06 -5.62 -8.00
CA PRO A 281 -3.87 -6.12 -9.36
C PRO A 281 -3.59 -4.96 -10.32
N HIS A 282 -2.66 -5.15 -11.27
CA HIS A 282 -2.30 -4.10 -12.23
C HIS A 282 -1.92 -4.65 -13.59
N ALA A 283 -2.01 -3.81 -14.61
CA ALA A 283 -1.46 -4.09 -15.93
C ALA A 283 0.06 -3.85 -15.93
N GLY A 284 0.79 -4.59 -16.76
CA GLY A 284 2.25 -4.50 -16.86
C GLY A 284 2.99 -5.07 -15.66
N SER A 285 4.30 -4.85 -15.62
CA SER A 285 5.17 -5.24 -14.51
C SER A 285 5.21 -4.18 -13.41
N ALA A 286 5.78 -4.52 -12.24
CA ALA A 286 6.02 -3.56 -11.16
C ALA A 286 6.73 -2.28 -11.63
N ASP A 287 7.72 -2.41 -12.52
CA ASP A 287 8.52 -1.29 -13.06
C ASP A 287 7.74 -0.33 -13.98
N THR A 288 6.49 -0.66 -14.35
CA THR A 288 5.63 0.15 -15.23
C THR A 288 4.27 0.45 -14.61
N SER A 289 4.00 -0.09 -13.43
CA SER A 289 2.76 0.12 -12.69
C SER A 289 2.88 1.28 -11.69
N ASP A 290 1.75 1.65 -11.09
CA ASP A 290 1.68 2.68 -10.05
C ASP A 290 1.93 2.11 -8.63
N VAL A 291 2.52 0.91 -8.51
CA VAL A 291 2.67 0.20 -7.23
C VAL A 291 3.40 1.02 -6.15
N VAL A 292 4.44 1.77 -6.55
CA VAL A 292 5.22 2.61 -5.62
C VAL A 292 4.35 3.67 -4.98
N ASN A 293 3.56 4.40 -5.78
CA ASN A 293 2.65 5.43 -5.29
C ASN A 293 1.51 4.82 -4.45
N GLN A 294 0.99 3.65 -4.85
CA GLN A 294 -0.02 2.92 -4.06
C GLN A 294 0.55 2.50 -2.70
N GLY A 295 1.79 2.01 -2.64
CA GLY A 295 2.50 1.69 -1.41
C GLY A 295 2.70 2.92 -0.51
N TYR A 296 3.12 4.05 -1.07
CA TYR A 296 3.20 5.32 -0.34
C TYR A 296 1.84 5.80 0.15
N SER A 297 0.82 5.74 -0.69
CA SER A 297 -0.55 6.16 -0.34
C SER A 297 -1.14 5.36 0.83
N LEU A 298 -0.82 4.06 0.95
CA LEU A 298 -1.22 3.24 2.09
C LEU A 298 -0.47 3.63 3.37
N ASN A 299 0.84 3.90 3.26
CA ASN A 299 1.72 4.13 4.41
C ASN A 299 1.74 5.59 4.89
N LEU A 300 1.42 6.55 4.01
CA LEU A 300 1.39 7.99 4.29
C LEU A 300 0.01 8.57 3.94
N PRO A 301 -1.01 8.32 4.78
CA PRO A 301 -2.35 8.83 4.52
C PRO A 301 -2.38 10.36 4.58
N LEU A 302 -3.33 10.96 3.86
CA LEU A 302 -3.55 12.40 3.90
C LEU A 302 -4.02 12.84 5.29
N TYR A 303 -3.48 13.96 5.78
CA TYR A 303 -3.97 14.62 6.98
C TYR A 303 -5.04 15.64 6.62
N CYS A 304 -6.17 15.60 7.32
CA CYS A 304 -7.23 16.56 7.20
C CYS A 304 -7.26 17.48 8.43
N VAL A 305 -7.14 18.78 8.21
CA VAL A 305 -7.18 19.80 9.27
C VAL A 305 -8.22 20.87 8.98
N ASN A 306 -8.91 21.34 10.00
CA ASN A 306 -9.84 22.46 9.87
C ASN A 306 -9.04 23.77 9.92
N GLY A 307 -9.29 24.68 8.97
CA GLY A 307 -8.61 25.97 8.94
C GLY A 307 -8.88 26.77 7.68
N LYS A 308 -8.17 27.88 7.55
CA LYS A 308 -8.09 28.67 6.31
C LYS A 308 -6.68 28.56 5.78
N ALA A 309 -6.54 28.27 4.50
CA ALA A 309 -5.25 28.25 3.80
C ALA A 309 -5.06 29.56 3.02
N ALA A 310 -3.81 29.92 2.74
CA ALA A 310 -3.46 31.08 1.93
C ALA A 310 -3.81 30.88 0.45
N HIS A 311 -3.79 29.63 -0.01
CA HIS A 311 -4.09 29.23 -1.38
C HIS A 311 -5.04 28.03 -1.36
N ASP A 312 -5.86 27.89 -2.39
CA ASP A 312 -6.78 26.76 -2.53
C ASP A 312 -6.03 25.44 -2.82
N SER A 313 -4.89 25.55 -3.47
CA SER A 313 -3.96 24.47 -3.73
C SER A 313 -2.52 24.99 -3.70
N TYR A 314 -1.62 24.21 -3.13
CA TYR A 314 -0.20 24.58 -3.01
C TYR A 314 0.68 23.33 -3.11
N SER A 315 1.79 23.43 -3.83
CA SER A 315 2.86 22.44 -3.88
C SER A 315 4.21 23.15 -3.82
N LEU A 316 5.03 22.82 -2.84
CA LEU A 316 6.37 23.40 -2.74
C LEU A 316 7.25 22.97 -3.90
N VAL A 317 7.17 21.70 -4.28
CA VAL A 317 7.96 21.10 -5.36
C VAL A 317 7.23 19.88 -5.92
N SER A 318 7.29 19.75 -7.25
CA SER A 318 6.80 18.57 -7.98
C SER A 318 7.84 18.12 -9.02
N THR A 319 7.65 16.90 -9.52
CA THR A 319 8.46 16.31 -10.62
C THR A 319 7.54 15.94 -11.77
N ASP A 320 8.08 15.97 -13.00
CA ASP A 320 7.39 15.58 -14.23
C ASP A 320 7.49 14.07 -14.54
N LYS A 321 8.09 13.27 -13.65
CA LYS A 321 8.32 11.84 -13.83
C LYS A 321 7.75 11.01 -12.68
N ASP A 322 6.96 10.01 -13.04
CA ASP A 322 6.31 9.09 -12.07
C ASP A 322 7.32 8.17 -11.37
N ASN A 323 8.48 7.92 -11.99
CA ASN A 323 9.53 7.07 -11.42
C ASN A 323 10.60 7.84 -10.62
N VAL A 324 10.43 9.14 -10.42
CA VAL A 324 11.28 9.94 -9.52
C VAL A 324 10.46 10.36 -8.30
N ILE A 325 10.71 9.73 -7.20
CA ILE A 325 9.97 9.94 -5.96
C ILE A 325 10.71 10.96 -5.08
N ILE A 326 10.10 12.12 -4.85
CA ILE A 326 10.55 13.06 -3.83
C ILE A 326 10.18 12.45 -2.48
N GLU A 327 11.15 11.89 -1.78
CA GLU A 327 10.92 11.22 -0.50
C GLU A 327 10.97 12.22 0.65
N THR A 328 12.00 13.07 0.70
CA THR A 328 12.25 14.01 1.79
C THR A 328 12.18 15.46 1.32
N VAL A 329 11.52 16.30 2.11
CA VAL A 329 11.64 17.76 2.08
C VAL A 329 11.88 18.20 3.52
N LYS A 330 12.99 18.88 3.78
CA LYS A 330 13.36 19.34 5.12
C LYS A 330 14.09 20.70 5.07
N LYS A 331 14.18 21.37 6.21
CA LYS A 331 15.14 22.48 6.37
C LYS A 331 16.56 21.93 6.42
N ALA A 332 17.52 22.67 5.84
CA ALA A 332 18.95 22.33 5.96
C ALA A 332 19.43 22.43 7.42
N GLU A 333 20.46 21.64 7.79
CA GLU A 333 21.00 21.62 9.14
C GLU A 333 21.66 22.96 9.50
N ASP A 334 22.47 23.54 8.57
CA ASP A 334 23.32 24.69 8.84
C ASP A 334 22.83 26.00 8.21
N SER A 335 21.63 26.00 7.56
CA SER A 335 21.09 27.19 6.89
C SER A 335 19.57 27.18 6.86
N ASP A 336 18.99 28.28 6.33
CA ASP A 336 17.55 28.38 6.08
C ASP A 336 17.13 27.80 4.71
N ASP A 337 18.04 27.13 4.02
CA ASP A 337 17.77 26.47 2.73
C ASP A 337 16.84 25.26 2.91
N VAL A 338 16.21 24.87 1.82
CA VAL A 338 15.37 23.67 1.76
C VAL A 338 16.16 22.54 1.11
N VAL A 339 16.21 21.41 1.80
CA VAL A 339 16.81 20.17 1.28
C VAL A 339 15.72 19.25 0.73
N ILE A 340 15.90 18.79 -0.49
CA ILE A 340 14.99 17.87 -1.18
C ILE A 340 15.79 16.64 -1.58
N ARG A 341 15.32 15.46 -1.14
CA ARG A 341 15.90 14.17 -1.53
C ARG A 341 14.89 13.37 -2.33
N ALA A 342 15.32 12.89 -3.49
CA ALA A 342 14.54 12.01 -4.33
C ALA A 342 15.36 10.82 -4.81
N TYR A 343 14.68 9.81 -5.31
CA TYR A 343 15.30 8.64 -5.90
C TYR A 343 14.52 8.15 -7.12
N GLU A 344 15.24 7.50 -8.04
CA GLU A 344 14.65 6.83 -9.19
C GLU A 344 14.25 5.41 -8.79
N THR A 345 13.05 4.95 -9.17
CA THR A 345 12.48 3.69 -8.66
C THR A 345 12.23 2.59 -9.70
N TRP A 346 12.41 2.84 -11.02
CA TRP A 346 12.16 1.87 -12.08
C TRP A 346 13.42 1.22 -12.68
N ASN A 347 14.58 1.38 -12.02
CA ASN A 347 15.88 0.91 -12.54
C ASN A 347 16.18 1.48 -13.94
N LYS A 348 15.93 2.76 -14.15
CA LYS A 348 15.98 3.42 -15.45
C LYS A 348 16.71 4.77 -15.39
N THR A 349 17.58 5.06 -16.36
CA THR A 349 18.10 6.43 -16.51
C THR A 349 16.96 7.37 -16.87
N THR A 350 16.77 8.43 -16.09
CA THR A 350 15.62 9.33 -16.21
C THR A 350 16.07 10.80 -16.16
N ASP A 351 15.71 11.56 -17.19
CA ASP A 351 15.78 13.02 -17.16
C ASP A 351 14.48 13.55 -16.55
N CYS A 352 14.60 14.38 -15.52
CA CYS A 352 13.51 14.85 -14.69
C CYS A 352 13.58 16.36 -14.49
N VAL A 353 12.44 17.03 -14.44
CA VAL A 353 12.33 18.45 -14.16
C VAL A 353 11.63 18.64 -12.82
N TYR A 354 12.28 19.35 -11.90
CA TYR A 354 11.63 19.85 -10.69
C TYR A 354 11.00 21.20 -10.98
N THR A 355 9.74 21.35 -10.56
CA THR A 355 9.00 22.61 -10.60
C THR A 355 8.71 23.06 -9.18
N PHE A 356 9.18 24.25 -8.83
CA PHE A 356 8.98 24.85 -7.50
C PHE A 356 7.80 25.82 -7.50
N ASP A 357 7.26 26.14 -6.33
CA ASP A 357 6.19 27.13 -6.14
C ASP A 357 6.63 28.56 -6.57
N ARG A 358 7.94 28.85 -6.47
CA ARG A 358 8.57 30.12 -6.83
C ARG A 358 10.00 29.89 -7.35
N ALA A 359 10.54 30.89 -8.03
CA ALA A 359 11.89 30.83 -8.55
C ALA A 359 12.92 30.75 -7.41
N PRO A 360 13.77 29.72 -7.34
CA PRO A 360 14.86 29.66 -6.40
C PRO A 360 16.00 30.63 -6.83
N LYS A 361 16.73 31.15 -5.85
CA LYS A 361 17.95 31.95 -6.10
C LYS A 361 19.11 31.06 -6.58
N SER A 362 19.23 29.88 -5.96
CA SER A 362 20.24 28.89 -6.35
C SER A 362 19.80 27.49 -5.95
N VAL A 363 20.28 26.50 -6.71
CA VAL A 363 20.08 25.08 -6.44
C VAL A 363 21.42 24.37 -6.60
N TYR A 364 21.77 23.54 -5.61
CA TYR A 364 22.99 22.73 -5.63
C TYR A 364 22.63 21.26 -5.43
N VAL A 365 23.26 20.38 -6.19
CA VAL A 365 23.38 18.97 -5.78
C VAL A 365 24.30 18.94 -4.57
N CYS A 366 23.94 18.18 -3.58
CA CYS A 366 24.73 18.00 -2.36
C CYS A 366 24.81 16.53 -1.96
N ASN A 367 25.82 16.19 -1.16
CA ASN A 367 25.93 14.88 -0.54
C ASN A 367 24.94 14.72 0.66
N LEU A 368 24.96 13.59 1.33
CA LEU A 368 24.07 13.32 2.46
C LEU A 368 24.37 14.17 3.73
N LEU A 369 25.55 14.79 3.79
CA LEU A 369 25.93 15.77 4.80
C LEU A 369 25.56 17.22 4.43
N GLU A 370 24.82 17.39 3.31
CA GLU A 370 24.35 18.67 2.77
C GLU A 370 25.47 19.61 2.29
N GLU A 371 26.67 19.07 2.03
CA GLU A 371 27.76 19.80 1.42
C GLU A 371 27.54 19.97 -0.08
N ASN A 372 27.68 21.20 -0.60
CA ASN A 372 27.43 21.51 -2.00
C ASN A 372 28.50 20.87 -2.90
N GLU A 373 28.07 20.17 -3.95
CA GLU A 373 28.96 19.53 -4.94
C GLU A 373 28.88 20.21 -6.31
N GLU A 374 27.67 20.40 -6.84
CA GLU A 374 27.44 20.93 -8.19
C GLU A 374 26.32 21.96 -8.18
N GLN A 375 26.56 23.15 -8.78
CA GLN A 375 25.50 24.13 -8.97
C GLN A 375 24.69 23.81 -10.23
N LEU A 376 23.38 23.78 -10.08
CA LEU A 376 22.43 23.51 -11.16
C LEU A 376 21.96 24.83 -11.79
N GLU A 377 21.70 24.79 -13.09
CA GLU A 377 21.08 25.91 -13.82
C GLU A 377 19.59 26.02 -13.45
N VAL A 378 19.20 27.23 -13.06
CA VAL A 378 17.81 27.57 -12.72
C VAL A 378 17.17 28.27 -13.90
N SER A 379 16.04 27.74 -14.40
CA SER A 379 15.24 28.33 -15.47
C SER A 379 13.86 28.70 -14.95
N GLY A 380 13.67 29.98 -14.62
CA GLY A 380 12.44 30.43 -13.96
C GLY A 380 12.27 29.73 -12.61
N ASN A 381 11.21 28.94 -12.45
CA ASN A 381 10.97 28.15 -11.26
C ASN A 381 11.26 26.64 -11.46
N THR A 382 12.07 26.29 -12.46
CA THR A 382 12.39 24.89 -12.79
C THR A 382 13.88 24.61 -12.75
N VAL A 383 14.22 23.34 -12.47
CA VAL A 383 15.59 22.80 -12.53
C VAL A 383 15.54 21.41 -13.16
N SER A 384 16.45 21.16 -14.11
CA SER A 384 16.60 19.86 -14.75
C SER A 384 17.63 19.00 -14.03
N LEU A 385 17.30 17.73 -13.83
CA LEU A 385 18.12 16.72 -13.14
C LEU A 385 18.14 15.44 -13.97
N ARG A 386 19.26 14.74 -13.94
CA ARG A 386 19.37 13.41 -14.53
C ARG A 386 19.66 12.39 -13.44
N PHE A 387 18.84 11.36 -13.36
CA PHE A 387 18.99 10.23 -12.44
C PHE A 387 19.52 9.01 -13.18
N LYS A 388 20.49 8.32 -12.58
CA LYS A 388 20.86 6.97 -12.97
C LYS A 388 19.85 5.97 -12.36
N PRO A 389 19.85 4.70 -12.82
CA PRO A 389 19.03 3.65 -12.19
C PRO A 389 19.25 3.57 -10.67
N PHE A 390 18.15 3.67 -9.91
CA PHE A 390 18.11 3.67 -8.44
C PHE A 390 18.99 4.75 -7.78
N GLU A 391 19.32 5.82 -8.50
CA GLU A 391 20.13 6.90 -7.92
C GLU A 391 19.31 7.72 -6.93
N ILE A 392 19.92 8.00 -5.79
CA ILE A 392 19.44 8.95 -4.80
C ILE A 392 20.14 10.29 -5.07
N LYS A 393 19.38 11.37 -5.26
CA LYS A 393 19.91 12.72 -5.35
C LYS A 393 19.33 13.60 -4.26
N THR A 394 20.22 14.37 -3.63
CA THR A 394 19.85 15.41 -2.69
C THR A 394 20.18 16.76 -3.31
N VAL A 395 19.23 17.68 -3.28
CA VAL A 395 19.43 19.06 -3.72
C VAL A 395 19.13 20.01 -2.58
N LYS A 396 19.94 21.06 -2.46
CA LYS A 396 19.77 22.18 -1.54
C LYS A 396 19.34 23.41 -2.30
N VAL A 397 18.23 24.00 -1.89
CA VAL A 397 17.51 25.07 -2.59
C VAL A 397 17.46 26.31 -1.73
N THR A 398 17.99 27.43 -2.21
CA THR A 398 17.85 28.76 -1.60
C THR A 398 16.74 29.53 -2.31
N PHE A 399 15.75 30.00 -1.55
CA PHE A 399 14.65 30.84 -2.06
C PHE A 399 14.83 32.32 -1.77
#